data_156d996bf39d4af3057cbb5e22303d20
#
_entry.id   156d996bf39d4af3057cbb5e22303d20
#
_cell.length_a   1.000
_cell.length_b   1.000
_cell.length_c   1.000
_cell.angle_alpha   90.00
_cell.angle_beta   90.00
_cell.angle_gamma   90.00
#
_symmetry.space_group_name_H-M   'P 1'
#
loop_
_entity.id
_entity.type
_entity.pdbx_description
1 polymer ?
#
loop_
_entity_poly.entity_id
_entity_poly.type
_entity_poly.pdbx_seq_one_letter_code
_entity_poly.pdbx_strand_id
1 'polypeptide(L)'
;LIYSPKVGSRLAYATSDKPTGPFTYRGYIIDNGKDYPGGNDHGSLVCIKGQWYIFYHRMTNGTVMSRRDCVERVEILPDGTIPEVEMTSLGFENSLSPYNITDAEIACVIKGGAIVTEKNVFERVVTNITDGCVLGYKYFNFGDDYSGKTMIFSALTNGMGCDSRLHILIDGEDG
;
A
#
# COMPACT_ATOMS: atom_id res chain seq x y z
N LEU A 1 4.70 -18.59 -12.57
CA LEU A 1 4.29 -17.54 -13.52
C LEU A 1 3.44 -16.51 -12.79
N ILE A 2 3.82 -15.24 -12.90
CA ILE A 2 3.03 -14.09 -12.42
C ILE A 2 2.59 -13.30 -13.64
N TYR A 3 1.36 -12.82 -13.65
CA TYR A 3 0.83 -12.10 -14.81
C TYR A 3 -0.35 -11.18 -14.43
N SER A 4 -0.57 -10.15 -15.25
CA SER A 4 -1.75 -9.31 -15.20
C SER A 4 -2.90 -10.01 -15.94
N PRO A 5 -4.01 -10.32 -15.30
CA PRO A 5 -5.19 -10.85 -15.99
C PRO A 5 -5.79 -9.81 -16.93
N LYS A 6 -6.57 -10.27 -17.89
CA LYS A 6 -7.16 -9.39 -18.94
C LYS A 6 -8.07 -8.30 -18.36
N VAL A 7 -8.65 -8.53 -17.20
CA VAL A 7 -9.64 -7.63 -16.59
C VAL A 7 -9.27 -7.37 -15.14
N GLY A 8 -9.35 -6.10 -14.73
CA GLY A 8 -9.15 -5.64 -13.36
C GLY A 8 -7.70 -5.27 -13.04
N SER A 9 -7.56 -4.49 -11.95
CA SER A 9 -6.27 -4.07 -11.40
C SER A 9 -5.75 -5.14 -10.46
N ARG A 10 -5.34 -6.29 -11.01
CA ARG A 10 -4.95 -7.47 -10.25
C ARG A 10 -3.65 -8.05 -10.77
N LEU A 11 -2.95 -8.73 -9.90
CA LEU A 11 -1.79 -9.55 -10.21
C LEU A 11 -2.09 -10.99 -9.83
N ALA A 12 -2.13 -11.85 -10.84
CA ALA A 12 -2.43 -13.27 -10.70
C ALA A 12 -1.19 -14.14 -10.76
N TYR A 13 -1.29 -15.38 -10.30
CA TYR A 13 -0.23 -16.37 -10.48
C TYR A 13 -0.73 -17.74 -10.86
N ALA A 14 0.16 -18.48 -11.48
CA ALA A 14 -0.03 -19.88 -11.85
C ALA A 14 1.26 -20.67 -11.58
N THR A 15 1.11 -21.94 -11.23
CA THR A 15 2.23 -22.85 -10.98
C THR A 15 2.34 -23.89 -12.08
N SER A 16 3.53 -24.45 -12.26
CA SER A 16 3.83 -25.56 -13.16
C SER A 16 5.08 -26.28 -12.69
N ASP A 17 5.16 -27.58 -12.95
CA ASP A 17 6.36 -28.39 -12.74
C ASP A 17 7.42 -28.19 -13.83
N LYS A 18 7.07 -27.49 -14.91
CA LYS A 18 7.97 -27.24 -16.05
C LYS A 18 7.88 -25.77 -16.46
N PRO A 19 8.99 -25.15 -16.89
CA PRO A 19 9.01 -23.77 -17.37
C PRO A 19 8.05 -23.50 -18.55
N THR A 20 7.74 -24.54 -19.31
CA THR A 20 6.85 -24.48 -20.49
C THR A 20 5.40 -24.83 -20.18
N GLY A 21 5.05 -25.12 -18.95
CA GLY A 21 3.71 -25.54 -18.56
C GLY A 21 3.45 -27.05 -18.69
N PRO A 22 2.20 -27.49 -18.59
CA PRO A 22 1.00 -26.66 -18.42
C PRO A 22 0.99 -25.88 -17.10
N PHE A 23 0.41 -24.70 -17.13
CA PHE A 23 0.28 -23.86 -15.94
C PHE A 23 -1.11 -24.03 -15.31
N THR A 24 -1.14 -24.18 -13.99
CA THR A 24 -2.37 -24.21 -13.20
C THR A 24 -2.57 -22.89 -12.49
N TYR A 25 -3.67 -22.22 -12.78
CA TYR A 25 -4.07 -20.98 -12.08
C TYR A 25 -4.27 -21.25 -10.58
N ARG A 26 -3.75 -20.34 -9.75
CA ARG A 26 -3.78 -20.48 -8.29
C ARG A 26 -4.55 -19.37 -7.57
N GLY A 27 -4.71 -18.21 -8.19
CA GLY A 27 -5.38 -17.08 -7.55
C GLY A 27 -4.72 -15.74 -7.84
N TYR A 28 -5.09 -14.76 -7.04
CA TYR A 28 -4.47 -13.43 -7.07
C TYR A 28 -3.44 -13.31 -5.93
N ILE A 29 -2.33 -12.64 -6.25
CA ILE A 29 -1.35 -12.20 -5.24
C ILE A 29 -1.75 -10.82 -4.76
N ILE A 30 -2.13 -9.93 -5.69
CA ILE A 30 -2.55 -8.55 -5.42
C ILE A 30 -3.94 -8.31 -6.03
N ASP A 31 -4.84 -7.71 -5.28
CA ASP A 31 -6.12 -7.20 -5.78
C ASP A 31 -6.27 -5.70 -5.48
N ASN A 32 -5.71 -4.87 -6.34
CA ASN A 32 -5.88 -3.41 -6.28
C ASN A 32 -7.31 -2.96 -6.63
N GLY A 33 -8.11 -3.84 -7.22
CA GLY A 33 -9.49 -3.52 -7.59
C GLY A 33 -10.38 -3.19 -6.39
N LYS A 34 -9.97 -3.55 -5.18
CA LYS A 34 -10.68 -3.23 -3.94
C LYS A 34 -10.59 -1.74 -3.58
N ASP A 35 -9.39 -1.17 -3.64
CA ASP A 35 -9.11 0.19 -3.15
C ASP A 35 -8.71 1.17 -4.26
N TYR A 36 -8.09 0.67 -5.33
CA TYR A 36 -7.61 1.47 -6.47
C TYR A 36 -8.10 0.88 -7.80
N PRO A 37 -9.42 0.90 -8.07
CA PRO A 37 -9.97 0.32 -9.29
C PRO A 37 -9.53 1.08 -10.53
N GLY A 38 -9.41 0.35 -11.63
CA GLY A 38 -9.07 0.88 -12.93
C GLY A 38 -7.68 0.48 -13.42
N GLY A 39 -7.49 0.44 -14.73
CA GLY A 39 -6.23 0.04 -15.35
C GLY A 39 -5.90 -1.44 -15.21
N ASN A 40 -4.63 -1.71 -15.10
CA ASN A 40 -4.06 -3.05 -14.90
C ASN A 40 -3.07 -3.02 -13.73
N ASP A 41 -2.52 -4.18 -13.41
CA ASP A 41 -1.39 -4.30 -12.50
C ASP A 41 -0.23 -5.01 -13.19
N HIS A 42 1.00 -4.65 -12.81
CA HIS A 42 2.23 -5.32 -13.21
C HIS A 42 3.08 -5.54 -11.97
N GLY A 43 3.80 -6.63 -11.93
CA GLY A 43 4.65 -6.89 -10.78
C GLY A 43 5.71 -7.93 -11.04
N SER A 44 6.59 -8.06 -10.08
CA SER A 44 7.63 -9.07 -10.06
C SER A 44 7.82 -9.63 -8.65
N LEU A 45 8.04 -10.92 -8.56
CA LEU A 45 8.37 -11.63 -7.33
C LEU A 45 9.87 -11.84 -7.27
N VAL A 46 10.48 -11.46 -6.16
CA VAL A 46 11.92 -11.59 -5.95
C VAL A 46 12.25 -12.05 -4.53
N CYS A 47 13.28 -12.89 -4.40
CA CYS A 47 13.80 -13.29 -3.10
C CYS A 47 15.02 -12.43 -2.77
N ILE A 48 14.96 -11.69 -1.68
CA ILE A 48 16.06 -10.85 -1.17
C ILE A 48 16.43 -11.37 0.21
N LYS A 49 17.65 -11.87 0.35
CA LYS A 49 18.19 -12.42 1.61
C LYS A 49 17.27 -13.46 2.28
N GLY A 50 16.63 -14.30 1.47
CA GLY A 50 15.74 -15.36 1.95
C GLY A 50 14.28 -14.94 2.19
N GLN A 51 13.94 -13.68 2.10
CA GLN A 51 12.58 -13.17 2.16
C GLN A 51 12.05 -12.89 0.75
N TRP A 52 10.86 -13.38 0.44
CA TRP A 52 10.18 -13.07 -0.82
C TRP A 52 9.42 -11.75 -0.73
N TYR A 53 9.47 -10.99 -1.82
CA TYR A 53 8.76 -9.71 -1.98
C TYR A 53 8.07 -9.68 -3.32
N ILE A 54 6.88 -9.07 -3.34
CA ILE A 54 6.16 -8.70 -4.56
C ILE A 54 6.28 -7.20 -4.78
N PHE A 55 6.83 -6.81 -5.92
CA PHE A 55 6.80 -5.44 -6.40
C PHE A 55 5.62 -5.30 -7.34
N TYR A 56 4.84 -4.27 -7.18
CA TYR A 56 3.66 -3.99 -7.99
C TYR A 56 3.41 -2.48 -8.03
N HIS A 57 2.33 -2.04 -8.65
CA HIS A 57 2.00 -0.62 -8.66
C HIS A 57 0.53 -0.37 -8.30
N ARG A 58 0.25 0.84 -7.87
CA ARG A 58 -1.11 1.36 -7.68
C ARG A 58 -1.25 2.74 -8.28
N MET A 59 -2.49 3.17 -8.52
CA MET A 59 -2.81 4.47 -9.09
C MET A 59 -3.36 5.37 -8.01
N THR A 60 -2.60 6.37 -7.58
CA THR A 60 -2.90 7.20 -6.42
C THR A 60 -3.32 8.63 -6.78
N ASN A 61 -3.55 8.91 -8.07
CA ASN A 61 -3.87 10.26 -8.52
C ASN A 61 -5.04 10.27 -9.54
N GLY A 62 -5.93 9.29 -9.44
CA GLY A 62 -7.15 9.23 -10.25
C GLY A 62 -6.92 8.98 -11.75
N THR A 63 -5.71 8.63 -12.18
CA THR A 63 -5.37 8.36 -13.57
C THR A 63 -4.50 7.12 -13.72
N VAL A 64 -4.72 6.36 -14.79
CA VAL A 64 -3.89 5.19 -15.15
C VAL A 64 -2.44 5.55 -15.53
N MET A 65 -2.16 6.82 -15.72
CA MET A 65 -0.82 7.32 -16.06
C MET A 65 0.06 7.58 -14.84
N SER A 66 -0.53 7.69 -13.65
CA SER A 66 0.20 7.96 -12.40
C SER A 66 0.29 6.67 -11.58
N ARG A 67 1.30 5.88 -11.88
CA ARG A 67 1.58 4.61 -11.20
C ARG A 67 2.62 4.82 -10.11
N ARG A 68 2.34 4.29 -8.92
CA ARG A 68 3.24 4.32 -7.77
C ARG A 68 3.71 2.91 -7.46
N ASP A 69 5.00 2.74 -7.33
CA ASP A 69 5.60 1.47 -6.96
C ASP A 69 5.25 1.13 -5.52
N CYS A 70 4.90 -0.12 -5.31
CA CYS A 70 4.62 -0.72 -4.02
C CYS A 70 5.46 -1.97 -3.86
N VAL A 71 5.76 -2.32 -2.63
CA VAL A 71 6.44 -3.57 -2.29
C VAL A 71 5.84 -4.14 -1.01
N GLU A 72 5.54 -5.44 -1.05
CA GLU A 72 5.04 -6.16 0.11
C GLU A 72 5.82 -7.46 0.30
N ARG A 73 5.87 -7.94 1.53
CA ARG A 73 6.40 -9.27 1.84
C ARG A 73 5.44 -10.34 1.39
N VAL A 74 5.99 -11.43 0.89
CA VAL A 74 5.24 -12.58 0.40
C VAL A 74 5.64 -13.81 1.18
N GLU A 75 4.67 -14.59 1.61
CA GLU A 75 4.84 -15.94 2.07
C GLU A 75 4.53 -16.92 0.94
N ILE A 76 5.44 -17.84 0.66
CA ILE A 76 5.19 -18.95 -0.24
C ILE A 76 5.07 -20.19 0.64
N LEU A 77 3.88 -20.75 0.69
CA LEU A 77 3.59 -21.95 1.48
C LEU A 77 4.30 -23.20 0.92
N PRO A 78 4.46 -24.27 1.72
CA PRO A 78 5.18 -25.48 1.30
C PRO A 78 4.62 -26.15 0.04
N ASP A 79 3.34 -25.97 -0.24
CA ASP A 79 2.67 -26.47 -1.45
C ASP A 79 2.81 -25.53 -2.68
N GLY A 80 3.56 -24.43 -2.52
CA GLY A 80 3.75 -23.40 -3.55
C GLY A 80 2.62 -22.39 -3.65
N THR A 81 1.63 -22.45 -2.75
CA THR A 81 0.54 -21.46 -2.71
C THR A 81 1.04 -20.14 -2.15
N ILE A 82 0.56 -19.05 -2.71
CA ILE A 82 0.81 -17.69 -2.24
C ILE A 82 -0.54 -17.11 -1.81
N PRO A 83 -0.74 -16.82 -0.51
CA PRO A 83 -1.91 -16.08 -0.05
C PRO A 83 -2.01 -14.71 -0.71
N GLU A 84 -3.23 -14.17 -0.86
CA GLU A 84 -3.41 -12.79 -1.29
C GLU A 84 -2.71 -11.85 -0.30
N VAL A 85 -1.91 -10.95 -0.82
CA VAL A 85 -1.07 -10.05 -0.03
C VAL A 85 -1.83 -8.76 0.24
N GLU A 86 -1.84 -8.37 1.50
CA GLU A 86 -2.43 -7.11 1.92
C GLU A 86 -1.54 -5.94 1.48
N MET A 87 -2.16 -4.87 0.98
CA MET A 87 -1.47 -3.59 0.74
C MET A 87 -1.22 -2.89 2.08
N THR A 88 0.05 -2.56 2.34
CA THR A 88 0.48 -1.88 3.57
C THR A 88 1.28 -0.61 3.27
N SER A 89 1.72 0.07 4.30
CA SER A 89 2.64 1.20 4.24
C SER A 89 4.08 0.79 4.61
N LEU A 90 4.34 -0.52 4.75
CA LEU A 90 5.57 -1.02 5.36
C LEU A 90 6.76 -1.03 4.41
N GLY A 91 6.53 -1.26 3.12
CA GLY A 91 7.64 -1.46 2.21
C GLY A 91 8.50 -2.66 2.63
N PHE A 92 9.76 -2.41 2.98
CA PHE A 92 10.69 -3.44 3.47
C PHE A 92 10.69 -3.59 4.99
N GLU A 93 10.05 -2.67 5.72
CA GLU A 93 10.06 -2.65 7.18
C GLU A 93 9.12 -3.72 7.76
N ASN A 94 9.36 -4.09 9.01
CA ASN A 94 8.47 -4.99 9.75
C ASN A 94 7.29 -4.23 10.39
N SER A 95 7.51 -2.96 10.69
CA SER A 95 6.52 -2.04 11.27
C SER A 95 7.00 -0.61 11.07
N LEU A 96 6.07 0.33 11.02
CA LEU A 96 6.35 1.75 11.08
C LEU A 96 6.63 2.14 12.54
N SER A 97 7.54 3.08 12.73
CA SER A 97 7.78 3.68 14.04
C SER A 97 6.93 4.94 14.21
N PRO A 98 6.07 5.03 15.23
CA PRO A 98 5.29 6.24 15.48
C PRO A 98 6.14 7.43 15.94
N TYR A 99 7.41 7.20 16.25
CA TYR A 99 8.36 8.22 16.72
C TYR A 99 9.22 8.81 15.59
N ASN A 100 9.09 8.29 14.38
CA ASN A 100 9.77 8.80 13.20
C ASN A 100 8.81 9.64 12.34
N ILE A 101 9.38 10.48 11.47
CA ILE A 101 8.61 11.15 10.43
C ILE A 101 8.12 10.10 9.44
N THR A 102 6.83 10.13 9.16
CA THR A 102 6.18 9.29 8.15
C THR A 102 5.74 10.20 7.00
N ASP A 103 6.19 9.89 5.82
CA ASP A 103 5.80 10.63 4.61
C ASP A 103 4.33 10.34 4.28
N ALA A 104 3.57 11.40 3.99
CA ALA A 104 2.13 11.28 3.79
C ALA A 104 1.77 10.40 2.58
N GLU A 105 2.61 10.36 1.56
CA GLU A 105 2.36 9.60 0.33
C GLU A 105 2.47 8.08 0.47
N ILE A 106 3.02 7.57 1.59
CA ILE A 106 3.04 6.11 1.84
C ILE A 106 1.72 5.57 2.39
N ALA A 107 0.72 6.43 2.57
CA ALA A 107 -0.62 5.96 2.95
C ALA A 107 -1.09 4.83 2.04
N CYS A 108 -1.40 3.67 2.62
CA CYS A 108 -1.92 2.52 1.87
C CYS A 108 -3.44 2.61 1.64
N VAL A 109 -4.14 3.41 2.42
CA VAL A 109 -5.54 3.78 2.21
C VAL A 109 -5.62 5.25 1.87
N ILE A 110 -6.26 5.60 0.75
CA ILE A 110 -6.50 6.98 0.31
C ILE A 110 -7.93 7.06 -0.19
N LYS A 111 -8.80 7.79 0.52
CA LYS A 111 -10.23 7.92 0.19
C LYS A 111 -10.66 9.38 0.16
N GLY A 112 -11.88 9.63 -0.32
CA GLY A 112 -12.51 10.95 -0.30
C GLY A 112 -11.94 11.94 -1.35
N GLY A 113 -11.27 11.43 -2.38
CA GLY A 113 -10.74 12.25 -3.46
C GLY A 113 -9.33 12.79 -3.24
N ALA A 114 -8.70 12.52 -2.09
CA ALA A 114 -7.28 12.81 -1.90
C ALA A 114 -6.41 12.07 -2.93
N ILE A 115 -5.37 12.69 -3.39
CA ILE A 115 -4.43 12.15 -4.38
C ILE A 115 -2.99 12.43 -3.98
N VAL A 116 -2.07 11.58 -4.48
CA VAL A 116 -0.64 11.81 -4.34
C VAL A 116 -0.10 12.49 -5.60
N THR A 117 0.53 13.64 -5.45
CA THR A 117 1.13 14.40 -6.54
C THR A 117 2.62 14.63 -6.31
N GLU A 118 3.37 14.82 -7.40
CA GLU A 118 4.76 15.26 -7.32
C GLU A 118 4.82 16.76 -7.02
N LYS A 119 5.52 17.14 -5.95
CA LYS A 119 5.94 18.52 -5.71
C LYS A 119 7.21 18.84 -6.49
N ASN A 120 8.12 17.88 -6.55
CA ASN A 120 9.34 17.89 -7.36
C ASN A 120 9.82 16.45 -7.60
N VAL A 121 11.02 16.27 -8.16
CA VAL A 121 11.58 14.93 -8.49
C VAL A 121 11.77 14.04 -7.24
N PHE A 122 11.96 14.63 -6.07
CA PHE A 122 12.26 13.89 -4.83
C PHE A 122 11.11 13.89 -3.83
N GLU A 123 10.20 14.85 -3.92
CA GLU A 123 9.14 15.05 -2.94
C GLU A 123 7.77 14.81 -3.56
N ARG A 124 6.95 14.11 -2.82
CA ARG A 124 5.53 13.92 -3.09
C ARG A 124 4.71 14.48 -1.95
N VAL A 125 3.49 14.82 -2.24
CA VAL A 125 2.55 15.36 -1.26
C VAL A 125 1.16 14.80 -1.53
N VAL A 126 0.37 14.71 -0.49
CA VAL A 126 -1.06 14.44 -0.61
C VAL A 126 -1.78 15.76 -0.83
N THR A 127 -2.58 15.82 -1.88
CA THR A 127 -3.34 17.01 -2.27
C THR A 127 -4.81 16.68 -2.47
N ASN A 128 -5.59 17.69 -2.80
CA ASN A 128 -7.05 17.56 -3.00
C ASN A 128 -7.75 17.01 -1.75
N ILE A 129 -7.28 17.45 -0.57
CA ILE A 129 -7.86 17.07 0.71
C ILE A 129 -9.13 17.89 0.93
N THR A 130 -10.25 17.22 0.98
CA THR A 130 -11.58 17.80 1.22
C THR A 130 -12.22 17.13 2.44
N ASP A 131 -13.39 17.60 2.84
CA ASP A 131 -14.13 16.98 3.94
C ASP A 131 -14.40 15.49 3.66
N GLY A 132 -14.22 14.65 4.66
CA GLY A 132 -14.36 13.19 4.56
C GLY A 132 -13.19 12.45 3.91
N CYS A 133 -12.07 13.13 3.59
CA CYS A 133 -10.87 12.42 3.15
C CYS A 133 -10.28 11.55 4.27
N VAL A 134 -9.84 10.35 3.91
CA VAL A 134 -9.18 9.40 4.81
C VAL A 134 -7.82 9.02 4.25
N LEU A 135 -6.81 9.09 5.11
CA LEU A 135 -5.46 8.55 4.87
C LEU A 135 -5.17 7.49 5.91
N GLY A 136 -4.93 6.26 5.48
CA GLY A 136 -4.62 5.15 6.38
C GLY A 136 -3.22 4.61 6.17
N TYR A 137 -2.56 4.29 7.27
CA TYR A 137 -1.21 3.77 7.33
C TYR A 137 -1.19 2.46 8.12
N LYS A 138 -0.52 1.45 7.62
CA LYS A 138 -0.38 0.12 8.24
C LYS A 138 1.09 -0.28 8.25
N TYR A 139 1.64 -0.78 9.31
CA TYR A 139 1.21 -0.92 10.67
C TYR A 139 2.21 -0.22 11.57
N PHE A 140 1.77 0.56 12.52
CA PHE A 140 2.65 1.19 13.49
C PHE A 140 2.88 0.26 14.68
N ASN A 141 4.13 0.21 15.15
CA ASN A 141 4.48 -0.47 16.38
C ASN A 141 4.82 0.58 17.46
N PHE A 142 3.92 0.77 18.41
CA PHE A 142 4.10 1.69 19.52
C PHE A 142 5.03 1.13 20.60
N GLY A 143 5.40 -0.16 20.53
CA GLY A 143 6.15 -0.87 21.55
C GLY A 143 5.28 -1.20 22.77
N ASP A 144 5.92 -1.80 23.79
CA ASP A 144 5.22 -2.28 24.98
C ASP A 144 5.13 -1.22 26.10
N ASP A 145 5.89 -0.13 25.98
CA ASP A 145 6.09 0.88 27.06
C ASP A 145 5.47 2.25 26.72
N TYR A 146 4.27 2.26 26.17
CA TYR A 146 3.53 3.51 25.91
C TYR A 146 2.45 3.80 26.97
N SER A 147 2.17 2.86 27.86
CA SER A 147 1.13 2.99 28.89
C SER A 147 1.40 4.19 29.81
N GLY A 148 0.40 5.05 29.93
CA GLY A 148 0.48 6.28 30.75
C GLY A 148 1.31 7.42 30.15
N LYS A 149 1.81 7.29 28.94
CA LYS A 149 2.50 8.37 28.23
C LYS A 149 1.51 9.18 27.39
N THR A 150 1.73 10.49 27.34
CA THR A 150 1.02 11.37 26.41
C THR A 150 1.73 11.30 25.05
N MET A 151 1.00 10.97 24.00
CA MET A 151 1.50 11.03 22.63
C MET A 151 1.04 12.32 21.96
N ILE A 152 1.93 12.91 21.20
CA ILE A 152 1.66 14.12 20.43
C ILE A 152 1.72 13.72 18.95
N PHE A 153 0.62 13.91 18.23
CA PHE A 153 0.60 13.82 16.80
C PHE A 153 0.94 15.17 16.18
N SER A 154 1.81 15.18 15.19
CA SER A 154 2.18 16.38 14.44
C SER A 154 2.03 16.12 12.94
N ALA A 155 1.40 17.02 12.23
CA ALA A 155 1.27 16.98 10.78
C ALA A 155 1.84 18.25 10.15
N LEU A 156 2.66 18.07 9.11
CA LEU A 156 3.10 19.17 8.28
C LEU A 156 2.09 19.38 7.15
N THR A 157 1.40 20.49 7.17
CA THR A 157 0.40 20.84 6.15
C THR A 157 0.70 22.19 5.52
N ASN A 158 0.37 22.34 4.26
CA ASN A 158 0.32 23.66 3.63
C ASN A 158 -1.01 24.33 4.00
N GLY A 159 -0.96 25.62 4.37
CA GLY A 159 -2.10 26.36 4.91
C GLY A 159 -3.37 26.19 4.08
N MET A 160 -4.43 25.78 4.73
CA MET A 160 -5.69 25.41 4.09
C MET A 160 -6.64 26.59 3.91
N GLY A 161 -6.30 27.76 4.44
CA GLY A 161 -7.12 28.98 4.30
C GLY A 161 -8.52 28.90 4.95
N CYS A 162 -8.80 27.82 5.70
CA CYS A 162 -10.05 27.58 6.41
C CYS A 162 -9.81 26.80 7.70
N ASP A 163 -10.76 26.90 8.62
CA ASP A 163 -10.76 26.07 9.81
C ASP A 163 -11.02 24.62 9.43
N SER A 164 -10.15 23.71 9.90
CA SER A 164 -10.22 22.29 9.60
C SER A 164 -10.04 21.47 10.87
N ARG A 165 -10.64 20.29 10.90
CA ARG A 165 -10.45 19.31 11.96
C ARG A 165 -9.77 18.08 11.37
N LEU A 166 -8.74 17.61 12.06
CA LEU A 166 -8.10 16.33 11.79
C LEU A 166 -8.52 15.35 12.87
N HIS A 167 -9.10 14.24 12.48
CA HIS A 167 -9.42 13.14 13.38
C HIS A 167 -8.32 12.07 13.22
N ILE A 168 -7.79 11.61 14.35
CA ILE A 168 -6.83 10.52 14.39
C ILE A 168 -7.57 9.30 14.94
N LEU A 169 -7.67 8.28 14.11
CA LEU A 169 -8.33 7.03 14.43
C LEU A 169 -7.26 5.95 14.55
N ILE A 170 -7.43 5.04 15.51
CA ILE A 170 -6.52 3.92 15.75
C ILE A 170 -7.31 2.63 15.54
N ASP A 171 -6.66 1.63 14.94
CA ASP A 171 -7.21 0.31 14.65
C ASP A 171 -8.36 0.28 13.62
N GLY A 172 -8.62 1.38 12.93
CA GLY A 172 -9.57 1.43 11.82
C GLY A 172 -10.34 2.74 11.70
N GLU A 173 -11.24 2.79 10.72
CA GLU A 173 -12.05 3.99 10.48
C GLU A 173 -13.17 4.17 11.52
N ASP A 174 -13.49 3.11 12.25
CA ASP A 174 -14.52 3.06 13.30
C ASP A 174 -13.90 3.06 14.73
N GLY A 175 -12.58 3.23 14.83
CA GLY A 175 -11.78 3.17 16.06
C GLY A 175 -11.92 4.35 17.00
#